data_a9298e1e4e914bec3e5d25521644b38a
#
_entry.id   a9298e1e4e914bec3e5d25521644b38a
#
_cell.length_a   1.000
_cell.length_b   1.000
_cell.length_c   1.000
_cell.angle_alpha   90.00
_cell.angle_beta   90.00
_cell.angle_gamma   90.00
#
_symmetry.space_group_name_H-M   'P 1'
#
loop_
_entity.id
_entity.type
_entity.pdbx_description
1 polymer ?
#
loop_
_entity_poly.entity_id
_entity_poly.type
_entity_poly.pdbx_seq_one_letter_code
_entity_poly.pdbx_strand_id
1 'polypeptide(L)'
;PIYHTHGLFTATNTVLLSGGSLLFRRKFDVNEVVSLFPLATSLMGVPTFYTRLLNHEGLTRDSVKHMRLFISGSAPLLAETHREFEEKTGHAILERFGMTETSMNTSNPYRGERRAGTVGLPLPGIEVRVTDPASGGLLPQGDIGMIEVRGPNVFAGYWRNPEKTAAEFRPDGFFVTGDLGSFDAQGYLTISGRGKDLVISGDFVEVLWFQGF
;
A
#
# COMPACT_ATOMS: atom_id res chain seq x y z
N PRO A 1 2.67 5.90 -12.68
CA PRO A 1 2.74 5.39 -14.07
C PRO A 1 1.62 4.39 -14.32
N ILE A 2 0.95 4.48 -15.50
CA ILE A 2 -0.17 3.58 -15.87
C ILE A 2 0.26 2.16 -16.23
N TYR A 3 1.54 1.85 -16.23
CA TYR A 3 2.03 0.49 -16.41
C TYR A 3 2.24 -0.28 -15.09
N HIS A 4 1.95 0.36 -13.96
CA HIS A 4 1.91 -0.28 -12.64
C HIS A 4 0.47 -0.50 -12.18
N THR A 5 0.26 -1.54 -11.38
CA THR A 5 -1.05 -1.91 -10.82
C THR A 5 -1.76 -0.72 -10.16
N HIS A 6 -1.06 0.07 -9.36
CA HIS A 6 -1.64 1.25 -8.71
C HIS A 6 -2.11 2.29 -9.74
N GLY A 7 -1.29 2.62 -10.73
CA GLY A 7 -1.65 3.61 -11.76
C GLY A 7 -2.76 3.11 -12.69
N LEU A 8 -2.69 1.85 -13.15
CA LEU A 8 -3.63 1.30 -14.10
C LEU A 8 -4.96 0.90 -13.45
N PHE A 9 -4.90 -0.05 -12.52
CA PHE A 9 -6.13 -0.64 -11.97
C PHE A 9 -6.77 0.26 -10.92
N THR A 10 -5.96 0.81 -10.02
CA THR A 10 -6.49 1.55 -8.89
C THR A 10 -6.82 3.00 -9.26
N ALA A 11 -5.91 3.72 -9.88
CA ALA A 11 -6.16 5.12 -10.22
C ALA A 11 -7.01 5.24 -11.50
N THR A 12 -6.57 4.66 -12.62
CA THR A 12 -7.21 4.89 -13.91
C THR A 12 -8.53 4.15 -14.03
N ASN A 13 -8.52 2.82 -13.92
CA ASN A 13 -9.70 2.02 -14.16
C ASN A 13 -10.82 2.31 -13.16
N THR A 14 -10.48 2.44 -11.86
CA THR A 14 -11.50 2.73 -10.83
C THR A 14 -12.18 4.08 -11.08
N VAL A 15 -11.41 5.10 -11.43
CA VAL A 15 -11.98 6.44 -11.69
C VAL A 15 -12.86 6.42 -12.94
N LEU A 16 -12.41 5.82 -14.04
CA LEU A 16 -13.17 5.76 -15.28
C LEU A 16 -14.42 4.89 -15.16
N LEU A 17 -14.35 3.74 -14.53
CA LEU A 17 -15.49 2.86 -14.27
C LEU A 17 -16.53 3.51 -13.33
N SER A 18 -16.10 4.43 -12.48
CA SER A 18 -16.99 5.21 -11.62
C SER A 18 -17.58 6.44 -12.29
N GLY A 19 -17.33 6.65 -13.60
CA GLY A 19 -17.80 7.83 -14.33
C GLY A 19 -17.02 9.11 -13.99
N GLY A 20 -15.87 8.99 -13.34
CA GLY A 20 -15.01 10.11 -13.00
C GLY A 20 -14.12 10.57 -14.15
N SER A 21 -13.39 11.65 -13.92
CA SER A 21 -12.41 12.23 -14.85
C SER A 21 -11.00 12.19 -14.27
N LEU A 22 -10.00 12.13 -15.13
CA LEU A 22 -8.59 12.10 -14.75
C LEU A 22 -7.87 13.37 -15.22
N LEU A 23 -7.17 14.02 -14.29
CA LEU A 23 -6.17 15.02 -14.62
C LEU A 23 -4.83 14.31 -14.88
N PHE A 24 -4.68 13.76 -16.07
CA PHE A 24 -3.54 12.92 -16.43
C PHE A 24 -2.30 13.76 -16.75
N ARG A 25 -1.17 13.44 -16.09
CA ARG A 25 0.12 14.13 -16.29
C ARG A 25 1.23 13.14 -16.68
N ARG A 26 2.16 13.60 -17.51
CA ARG A 26 3.27 12.77 -17.98
C ARG A 26 4.26 12.42 -16.87
N LYS A 27 4.45 13.33 -15.92
CA LYS A 27 5.35 13.18 -14.75
C LYS A 27 4.75 13.88 -13.55
N PHE A 28 5.22 13.53 -12.36
CA PHE A 28 4.92 14.27 -11.16
C PHE A 28 5.78 15.53 -11.10
N ASP A 29 5.12 16.67 -11.06
CA ASP A 29 5.69 17.98 -10.76
C ASP A 29 4.87 18.60 -9.63
N VAL A 30 5.52 18.96 -8.53
CA VAL A 30 4.83 19.40 -7.31
C VAL A 30 4.08 20.72 -7.53
N ASN A 31 4.69 21.68 -8.27
CA ASN A 31 4.07 22.97 -8.54
C ASN A 31 2.80 22.78 -9.39
N GLU A 32 2.91 21.95 -10.42
CA GLU A 32 1.78 21.63 -11.29
C GLU A 32 0.67 20.93 -10.50
N VAL A 33 0.99 19.93 -9.68
CA VAL A 33 -0.02 19.19 -8.89
C VAL A 33 -0.73 20.11 -7.90
N VAL A 34 -0.01 20.98 -7.21
CA VAL A 34 -0.63 21.96 -6.29
C VAL A 34 -1.54 22.92 -7.03
N SER A 35 -1.15 23.40 -8.23
CA SER A 35 -2.00 24.28 -9.06
C SER A 35 -3.27 23.59 -9.55
N LEU A 36 -3.29 22.26 -9.62
CA LEU A 36 -4.44 21.48 -10.07
C LEU A 36 -5.40 21.06 -8.94
N PHE A 37 -5.03 21.24 -7.68
CA PHE A 37 -5.93 20.90 -6.56
C PHE A 37 -7.33 21.49 -6.70
N PRO A 38 -7.52 22.76 -7.09
CA PRO A 38 -8.88 23.31 -7.25
C PRO A 38 -9.78 22.55 -8.24
N LEU A 39 -9.20 21.77 -9.14
CA LEU A 39 -9.92 20.98 -10.15
C LEU A 39 -10.05 19.49 -9.78
N ALA A 40 -9.45 19.07 -8.68
CA ALA A 40 -9.38 17.67 -8.26
C ALA A 40 -10.15 17.43 -6.97
N THR A 41 -10.60 16.21 -6.77
CA THR A 41 -11.22 15.76 -5.51
C THR A 41 -10.44 14.63 -4.84
N SER A 42 -9.48 14.03 -5.55
CA SER A 42 -8.62 12.99 -4.99
C SER A 42 -7.24 13.01 -5.64
N LEU A 43 -6.24 12.61 -4.86
CA LEU A 43 -4.87 12.37 -5.32
C LEU A 43 -4.46 10.95 -4.95
N MET A 44 -3.95 10.22 -5.93
CA MET A 44 -3.35 8.90 -5.73
C MET A 44 -1.86 8.97 -6.08
N GLY A 45 -1.00 8.57 -5.17
CA GLY A 45 0.43 8.68 -5.36
C GLY A 45 1.24 7.68 -4.54
N VAL A 46 2.54 7.71 -4.78
CA VAL A 46 3.53 6.98 -3.98
C VAL A 46 4.02 7.87 -2.84
N PRO A 47 4.63 7.31 -1.78
CA PRO A 47 5.08 8.07 -0.60
C PRO A 47 5.92 9.30 -0.93
N THR A 48 6.82 9.20 -1.92
CA THR A 48 7.68 10.32 -2.32
C THR A 48 6.92 11.54 -2.87
N PHE A 49 5.68 11.36 -3.35
CA PHE A 49 4.85 12.49 -3.75
C PHE A 49 4.40 13.30 -2.53
N TYR A 50 4.06 12.61 -1.44
CA TYR A 50 3.63 13.25 -0.19
C TYR A 50 4.77 14.00 0.49
N THR A 51 5.99 13.44 0.53
CA THR A 51 7.15 14.16 1.06
C THR A 51 7.48 15.42 0.25
N ARG A 52 7.35 15.38 -1.08
CA ARG A 52 7.53 16.57 -1.93
C ARG A 52 6.43 17.60 -1.74
N LEU A 53 5.18 17.16 -1.58
CA LEU A 53 4.04 18.05 -1.31
C LEU A 53 4.18 18.74 0.03
N LEU A 54 4.62 18.04 1.08
CA LEU A 54 4.85 18.61 2.41
C LEU A 54 5.84 19.78 2.40
N ASN A 55 6.86 19.72 1.52
CA ASN A 55 7.84 20.78 1.36
C ASN A 55 7.36 21.97 0.49
N HIS A 56 6.13 21.91 -0.04
CA HIS A 56 5.58 22.97 -0.90
C HIS A 56 4.72 23.94 -0.10
N GLU A 57 4.98 25.24 -0.22
CA GLU A 57 4.26 26.30 0.50
C GLU A 57 2.76 26.36 0.15
N GLY A 58 2.41 26.04 -1.09
CA GLY A 58 1.03 26.00 -1.56
C GLY A 58 0.19 24.83 -1.01
N LEU A 59 0.80 23.84 -0.35
CA LEU A 59 0.05 22.82 0.36
C LEU A 59 -0.38 23.36 1.71
N THR A 60 -1.62 23.79 1.80
CA THR A 60 -2.24 24.31 3.02
C THR A 60 -3.59 23.64 3.26
N ARG A 61 -4.09 23.72 4.48
CA ARG A 61 -5.44 23.22 4.79
C ARG A 61 -6.51 23.83 3.89
N ASP A 62 -6.39 25.13 3.57
CA ASP A 62 -7.35 25.81 2.71
C ASP A 62 -7.26 25.35 1.25
N SER A 63 -6.05 25.15 0.70
CA SER A 63 -5.85 24.72 -0.68
C SER A 63 -6.42 23.34 -0.99
N VAL A 64 -6.58 22.49 0.03
CA VAL A 64 -7.06 21.11 -0.12
C VAL A 64 -8.37 20.81 0.62
N LYS A 65 -9.02 21.79 1.23
CA LYS A 65 -10.25 21.59 2.03
C LYS A 65 -11.39 20.88 1.30
N HIS A 66 -11.45 21.04 -0.03
CA HIS A 66 -12.45 20.42 -0.90
C HIS A 66 -12.04 19.02 -1.40
N MET A 67 -10.80 18.66 -1.19
CA MET A 67 -10.31 17.33 -1.54
C MET A 67 -11.01 16.28 -0.65
N ARG A 68 -11.38 15.18 -1.26
CA ARG A 68 -12.08 14.09 -0.56
C ARG A 68 -11.13 13.02 -0.08
N LEU A 69 -10.03 12.78 -0.83
CA LEU A 69 -9.21 11.60 -0.61
C LEU A 69 -7.77 11.79 -1.08
N PHE A 70 -6.83 11.42 -0.22
CA PHE A 70 -5.43 11.22 -0.54
C PHE A 70 -5.09 9.76 -0.30
N ILE A 71 -4.50 9.10 -1.31
CA ILE A 71 -4.21 7.66 -1.28
C ILE A 71 -2.73 7.44 -1.51
N SER A 72 -2.11 6.63 -0.66
CA SER A 72 -0.73 6.15 -0.83
C SER A 72 -0.67 4.64 -0.99
N GLY A 73 0.27 4.18 -1.82
CA GLY A 73 0.52 2.76 -2.03
C GLY A 73 1.79 2.53 -2.84
N SER A 74 2.08 1.28 -3.15
CA SER A 74 3.25 0.80 -3.91
C SER A 74 4.60 0.90 -3.19
N ALA A 75 4.64 1.51 -2.01
CA ALA A 75 5.78 1.54 -1.10
C ALA A 75 5.29 1.90 0.30
N PRO A 76 6.03 1.59 1.36
CA PRO A 76 5.69 2.00 2.71
C PRO A 76 5.75 3.53 2.86
N LEU A 77 4.72 4.09 3.48
CA LEU A 77 4.70 5.49 3.90
C LEU A 77 5.15 5.56 5.36
N LEU A 78 6.10 6.43 5.64
CA LEU A 78 6.53 6.67 7.02
C LEU A 78 5.37 7.24 7.84
N ALA A 79 5.17 6.70 9.04
CA ALA A 79 4.11 7.17 9.95
C ALA A 79 4.26 8.66 10.29
N GLU A 80 5.49 9.16 10.33
CA GLU A 80 5.79 10.58 10.51
C GLU A 80 5.25 11.41 9.34
N THR A 81 5.55 11.03 8.11
CA THR A 81 5.04 11.70 6.89
C THR A 81 3.51 11.72 6.86
N HIS A 82 2.85 10.62 7.27
CA HIS A 82 1.39 10.55 7.37
C HIS A 82 0.87 11.60 8.37
N ARG A 83 1.43 11.63 9.60
CA ARG A 83 1.00 12.56 10.66
C ARG A 83 1.25 14.02 10.27
N GLU A 84 2.42 14.32 9.72
CA GLU A 84 2.76 15.67 9.24
C GLU A 84 1.80 16.13 8.14
N PHE A 85 1.44 15.23 7.23
CA PHE A 85 0.47 15.54 6.17
C PHE A 85 -0.92 15.82 6.75
N GLU A 86 -1.37 15.02 7.71
CA GLU A 86 -2.64 15.23 8.39
C GLU A 86 -2.66 16.54 9.19
N GLU A 87 -1.61 16.85 9.93
CA GLU A 87 -1.47 18.10 10.67
C GLU A 87 -1.54 19.31 9.74
N LYS A 88 -0.79 19.28 8.63
CA LYS A 88 -0.71 20.37 7.67
C LYS A 88 -2.00 20.56 6.87
N THR A 89 -2.68 19.49 6.50
CA THR A 89 -3.80 19.52 5.55
C THR A 89 -5.17 19.26 6.17
N GLY A 90 -5.21 18.59 7.31
CA GLY A 90 -6.44 18.05 7.91
C GLY A 90 -6.93 16.75 7.26
N HIS A 91 -6.14 16.13 6.38
CA HIS A 91 -6.45 14.88 5.69
C HIS A 91 -5.51 13.76 6.12
N ALA A 92 -6.04 12.72 6.75
CA ALA A 92 -5.32 11.48 6.94
C ALA A 92 -5.19 10.74 5.59
N ILE A 93 -3.98 10.30 5.25
CA ILE A 93 -3.73 9.56 3.99
C ILE A 93 -4.34 8.16 4.11
N LEU A 94 -5.01 7.69 3.06
CA LEU A 94 -5.49 6.32 2.96
C LEU A 94 -4.38 5.46 2.38
N GLU A 95 -3.68 4.75 3.26
CA GLU A 95 -2.67 3.78 2.86
C GLU A 95 -3.30 2.43 2.56
N ARG A 96 -2.72 1.70 1.61
CA ARG A 96 -3.15 0.37 1.21
C ARG A 96 -2.00 -0.46 0.68
N PHE A 97 -2.18 -1.78 0.73
CA PHE A 97 -1.24 -2.76 0.25
C PHE A 97 -1.82 -3.60 -0.87
N GLY A 98 -1.02 -3.80 -1.87
CA GLY A 98 -1.29 -4.68 -3.00
C GLY A 98 -0.05 -4.83 -3.86
N MET A 99 -0.12 -5.75 -4.78
CA MET A 99 0.96 -6.07 -5.71
C MET A 99 0.39 -6.53 -7.05
N THR A 100 1.24 -6.69 -8.06
CA THR A 100 0.78 -7.09 -9.40
C THR A 100 0.03 -8.42 -9.39
N GLU A 101 0.48 -9.34 -8.58
CA GLU A 101 -0.06 -10.70 -8.44
C GLU A 101 -1.41 -10.77 -7.74
N THR A 102 -1.72 -9.73 -6.94
CA THR A 102 -2.93 -9.77 -6.10
C THR A 102 -3.81 -8.52 -6.22
N SER A 103 -3.45 -7.55 -7.06
CA SER A 103 -4.14 -6.25 -7.10
C SER A 103 -4.13 -5.58 -5.71
N MET A 104 -5.29 -5.41 -5.04
CA MET A 104 -5.37 -4.80 -3.70
C MET A 104 -5.77 -5.85 -2.66
N ASN A 105 -4.99 -5.93 -1.58
CA ASN A 105 -5.19 -6.88 -0.49
C ASN A 105 -5.83 -6.23 0.72
N THR A 106 -5.26 -5.10 1.17
CA THR A 106 -5.72 -4.36 2.34
C THR A 106 -5.86 -2.89 2.05
N SER A 107 -6.65 -2.19 2.84
CA SER A 107 -6.80 -0.74 2.79
C SER A 107 -7.15 -0.18 4.16
N ASN A 108 -6.62 0.98 4.50
CA ASN A 108 -7.22 1.80 5.52
C ASN A 108 -8.65 2.16 5.10
N PRO A 109 -9.58 2.32 6.04
CA PRO A 109 -11.00 2.52 5.71
C PRO A 109 -11.24 3.88 5.04
N TYR A 110 -12.18 3.91 4.09
CA TYR A 110 -12.65 5.17 3.52
C TYR A 110 -13.35 6.02 4.57
N ARG A 111 -14.18 5.38 5.42
CA ARG A 111 -14.83 5.99 6.58
C ARG A 111 -14.34 5.28 7.83
N GLY A 112 -13.81 6.03 8.78
CA GLY A 112 -13.24 5.50 10.00
C GLY A 112 -11.79 5.90 10.21
N GLU A 113 -11.13 5.23 11.15
CA GLU A 113 -9.75 5.53 11.53
C GLU A 113 -8.77 5.06 10.46
N ARG A 114 -7.96 5.99 9.96
CA ARG A 114 -6.79 5.70 9.11
C ARG A 114 -5.55 5.78 9.97
N ARG A 115 -4.89 4.63 10.17
CA ARG A 115 -3.76 4.52 11.09
C ARG A 115 -2.45 4.70 10.36
N ALA A 116 -1.70 5.72 10.76
CA ALA A 116 -0.35 5.95 10.27
C ALA A 116 0.55 4.73 10.51
N GLY A 117 1.32 4.34 9.50
CA GLY A 117 2.22 3.19 9.56
C GLY A 117 1.54 1.84 9.34
N THR A 118 0.24 1.81 9.00
CA THR A 118 -0.47 0.59 8.64
C THR A 118 -1.03 0.66 7.25
N VAL A 119 -1.17 -0.48 6.62
CA VAL A 119 -1.83 -0.61 5.31
C VAL A 119 -3.30 -1.04 5.43
N GLY A 120 -3.85 -0.92 6.64
CA GLY A 120 -5.27 -1.12 6.94
C GLY A 120 -5.71 -2.56 7.10
N LEU A 121 -6.98 -2.79 6.84
CA LEU A 121 -7.69 -4.06 7.05
C LEU A 121 -7.79 -4.83 5.72
N PRO A 122 -7.89 -6.17 5.75
CA PRO A 122 -8.21 -6.97 4.57
C PRO A 122 -9.48 -6.46 3.89
N LEU A 123 -9.46 -6.39 2.55
CA LEU A 123 -10.64 -6.01 1.79
C LEU A 123 -11.70 -7.11 1.82
N PRO A 124 -12.99 -6.78 1.64
CA PRO A 124 -14.05 -7.77 1.63
C PRO A 124 -13.80 -8.93 0.64
N GLY A 125 -13.88 -10.16 1.14
CA GLY A 125 -13.62 -11.36 0.35
C GLY A 125 -12.14 -11.70 0.17
N ILE A 126 -11.24 -10.95 0.77
CA ILE A 126 -9.81 -11.22 0.79
C ILE A 126 -9.41 -11.75 2.16
N GLU A 127 -8.74 -12.88 2.17
CA GLU A 127 -8.16 -13.46 3.37
C GLU A 127 -6.66 -13.13 3.40
N VAL A 128 -6.20 -12.61 4.52
CA VAL A 128 -4.78 -12.32 4.75
C VAL A 128 -4.38 -12.99 6.06
N ARG A 129 -3.26 -13.69 6.03
CA ARG A 129 -2.67 -14.31 7.23
C ARG A 129 -1.19 -14.03 7.33
N VAL A 130 -0.64 -14.18 8.52
CA VAL A 130 0.79 -14.07 8.80
C VAL A 130 1.29 -15.43 9.28
N THR A 131 2.32 -15.93 8.64
CA THR A 131 2.86 -17.26 8.88
C THR A 131 4.36 -17.19 9.19
N ASP A 132 4.83 -18.16 9.94
CA ASP A 132 6.26 -18.38 10.15
C ASP A 132 6.93 -18.71 8.81
N PRO A 133 7.97 -17.98 8.40
CA PRO A 133 8.61 -18.18 7.10
C PRO A 133 9.24 -19.57 6.91
N ALA A 134 9.66 -20.22 8.00
CA ALA A 134 10.35 -21.51 7.94
C ALA A 134 9.37 -22.69 7.96
N SER A 135 8.37 -22.65 8.84
CA SER A 135 7.43 -23.75 9.02
C SER A 135 6.13 -23.60 8.23
N GLY A 136 5.78 -22.37 7.83
CA GLY A 136 4.48 -22.02 7.23
C GLY A 136 3.31 -22.07 8.22
N GLY A 137 3.58 -22.26 9.51
CA GLY A 137 2.56 -22.26 10.58
C GLY A 137 2.01 -20.85 10.82
N LEU A 138 0.75 -20.75 11.22
CA LEU A 138 0.15 -19.45 11.60
C LEU A 138 0.87 -18.88 12.82
N LEU A 139 1.16 -17.58 12.75
CA LEU A 139 1.74 -16.85 13.87
C LEU A 139 0.66 -16.19 14.73
N PRO A 140 0.91 -16.02 16.04
CA PRO A 140 0.08 -15.20 16.90
C PRO A 140 -0.02 -13.76 16.39
N GLN A 141 -1.09 -13.10 16.77
CA GLN A 141 -1.28 -11.68 16.48
C GLN A 141 -0.19 -10.83 17.14
N GLY A 142 0.38 -9.92 16.39
CA GLY A 142 1.50 -9.08 16.81
C GLY A 142 2.87 -9.59 16.35
N ASP A 143 3.00 -10.88 16.06
CA ASP A 143 4.26 -11.47 15.59
C ASP A 143 4.47 -11.12 14.10
N ILE A 144 5.72 -10.82 13.76
CA ILE A 144 6.12 -10.53 12.39
C ILE A 144 6.42 -11.83 11.64
N GLY A 145 5.77 -12.02 10.49
CA GLY A 145 6.00 -13.17 9.64
C GLY A 145 5.65 -12.91 8.19
N MET A 146 5.64 -13.98 7.39
CA MET A 146 5.30 -13.93 5.97
C MET A 146 3.82 -13.63 5.77
N ILE A 147 3.53 -12.62 4.98
CA ILE A 147 2.16 -12.28 4.60
C ILE A 147 1.72 -13.21 3.46
N GLU A 148 0.61 -13.88 3.66
CA GLU A 148 -0.02 -14.73 2.66
C GLU A 148 -1.45 -14.27 2.39
N VAL A 149 -1.87 -14.34 1.12
CA VAL A 149 -3.15 -13.79 0.65
C VAL A 149 -3.93 -14.85 -0.11
N ARG A 150 -5.25 -14.92 0.13
CA ARG A 150 -6.18 -15.74 -0.64
C ARG A 150 -7.44 -14.91 -0.96
N GLY A 151 -7.91 -15.00 -2.20
CA GLY A 151 -9.13 -14.30 -2.61
C GLY A 151 -9.27 -14.21 -4.13
N PRO A 152 -10.39 -13.70 -4.61
CA PRO A 152 -10.67 -13.58 -6.04
C PRO A 152 -9.76 -12.57 -6.76
N ASN A 153 -9.03 -11.76 -6.02
CA ASN A 153 -8.05 -10.78 -6.51
C ASN A 153 -6.71 -11.42 -6.86
N VAL A 154 -6.42 -12.63 -6.38
CA VAL A 154 -5.16 -13.32 -6.60
C VAL A 154 -5.11 -13.86 -8.03
N PHE A 155 -4.01 -13.62 -8.72
CA PHE A 155 -3.82 -14.10 -10.10
C PHE A 155 -3.80 -15.64 -10.18
N ALA A 156 -4.02 -16.18 -11.37
CA ALA A 156 -4.01 -17.63 -11.58
C ALA A 156 -2.59 -18.25 -11.60
N GLY A 157 -1.56 -17.40 -11.76
CA GLY A 157 -0.16 -17.84 -11.80
C GLY A 157 0.69 -17.09 -12.81
N TYR A 158 1.97 -17.35 -12.81
CA TYR A 158 2.94 -16.75 -13.73
C TYR A 158 2.86 -17.35 -15.13
N TRP A 159 2.79 -16.49 -16.12
CA TRP A 159 2.73 -16.91 -17.51
C TRP A 159 3.93 -17.76 -17.90
N ARG A 160 3.67 -18.97 -18.42
CA ARG A 160 4.68 -19.97 -18.83
C ARG A 160 5.73 -20.29 -17.77
N ASN A 161 5.38 -20.14 -16.48
CA ASN A 161 6.27 -20.46 -15.36
C ASN A 161 5.52 -21.24 -14.26
N PRO A 162 5.12 -22.49 -14.54
CA PRO A 162 4.36 -23.30 -13.57
C PRO A 162 5.18 -23.65 -12.32
N GLU A 163 6.49 -23.80 -12.44
CA GLU A 163 7.38 -24.12 -11.31
C GLU A 163 7.37 -22.97 -10.29
N LYS A 164 7.54 -21.72 -10.74
CA LYS A 164 7.46 -20.56 -9.87
C LYS A 164 6.06 -20.41 -9.28
N THR A 165 5.02 -20.64 -10.07
CA THR A 165 3.64 -20.59 -9.59
C THR A 165 3.44 -21.60 -8.44
N ALA A 166 3.85 -22.85 -8.63
CA ALA A 166 3.74 -23.87 -7.61
C ALA A 166 4.55 -23.54 -6.34
N ALA A 167 5.71 -22.89 -6.47
CA ALA A 167 6.55 -22.50 -5.34
C ALA A 167 5.97 -21.38 -4.49
N GLU A 168 5.14 -20.50 -5.08
CA GLU A 168 4.58 -19.34 -4.39
C GLU A 168 3.11 -19.53 -3.94
N PHE A 169 2.50 -20.68 -4.23
CA PHE A 169 1.18 -21.02 -3.72
C PHE A 169 1.24 -22.15 -2.68
N ARG A 170 0.52 -21.97 -1.60
CA ARG A 170 0.32 -23.02 -0.59
C ARG A 170 -0.74 -24.01 -1.09
N PRO A 171 -0.72 -25.27 -0.57
CA PRO A 171 -1.72 -26.29 -0.93
C PRO A 171 -3.17 -25.87 -0.65
N ASP A 172 -3.38 -24.99 0.31
CA ASP A 172 -4.69 -24.43 0.71
C ASP A 172 -5.08 -23.16 -0.08
N GLY A 173 -4.32 -22.82 -1.14
CA GLY A 173 -4.64 -21.75 -2.08
C GLY A 173 -4.17 -20.37 -1.67
N PHE A 174 -3.42 -20.22 -0.57
CA PHE A 174 -2.79 -18.95 -0.24
C PHE A 174 -1.57 -18.68 -1.11
N PHE A 175 -1.46 -17.44 -1.59
CA PHE A 175 -0.29 -16.93 -2.30
C PHE A 175 0.67 -16.29 -1.31
N VAL A 176 1.95 -16.63 -1.42
CA VAL A 176 3.04 -16.11 -0.57
C VAL A 176 3.56 -14.82 -1.17
N THR A 177 3.29 -13.69 -0.54
CA THR A 177 3.59 -12.37 -1.13
C THR A 177 5.08 -12.02 -1.17
N GLY A 178 5.87 -12.65 -0.32
CA GLY A 178 7.27 -12.29 -0.10
C GLY A 178 7.45 -11.05 0.79
N ASP A 179 6.37 -10.44 1.24
CA ASP A 179 6.38 -9.33 2.19
C ASP A 179 6.19 -9.85 3.62
N LEU A 180 6.84 -9.19 4.57
CA LEU A 180 6.72 -9.48 6.00
C LEU A 180 5.87 -8.43 6.68
N GLY A 181 5.13 -8.84 7.70
CA GLY A 181 4.32 -7.92 8.48
C GLY A 181 3.63 -8.58 9.65
N SER A 182 2.84 -7.82 10.36
CA SER A 182 2.05 -8.28 11.50
C SER A 182 0.71 -7.59 11.59
N PHE A 183 -0.27 -8.24 12.23
CA PHE A 183 -1.55 -7.63 12.56
C PHE A 183 -1.54 -7.07 13.98
N ASP A 184 -2.09 -5.88 14.16
CA ASP A 184 -2.38 -5.36 15.49
C ASP A 184 -3.67 -6.00 16.10
N ALA A 185 -3.95 -5.65 17.36
CA ALA A 185 -5.10 -6.19 18.08
C ALA A 185 -6.46 -5.81 17.47
N GLN A 186 -6.52 -4.86 16.57
CA GLN A 186 -7.71 -4.43 15.85
C GLN A 186 -7.75 -4.93 14.40
N GLY A 187 -6.75 -5.74 14.00
CA GLY A 187 -6.67 -6.36 12.68
C GLY A 187 -6.08 -5.46 11.59
N TYR A 188 -5.44 -4.35 11.94
CA TYR A 188 -4.70 -3.54 10.96
C TYR A 188 -3.35 -4.21 10.66
N LEU A 189 -3.04 -4.30 9.37
CA LEU A 189 -1.78 -4.86 8.89
C LEU A 189 -0.70 -3.78 8.83
N THR A 190 0.46 -4.07 9.38
CA THR A 190 1.70 -3.31 9.19
C THR A 190 2.67 -4.12 8.34
N ILE A 191 3.25 -3.50 7.31
CA ILE A 191 4.31 -4.10 6.50
C ILE A 191 5.65 -3.77 7.16
N SER A 192 6.43 -4.79 7.48
CA SER A 192 7.75 -4.64 8.11
C SER A 192 8.91 -4.66 7.10
N GLY A 193 8.71 -5.26 5.92
CA GLY A 193 9.74 -5.32 4.86
C GLY A 193 9.55 -6.46 3.89
N ARG A 194 10.58 -6.70 3.09
CA ARG A 194 10.65 -7.85 2.18
C ARG A 194 11.41 -9.01 2.82
N GLY A 195 10.91 -10.23 2.67
CA GLY A 195 11.56 -11.43 3.19
C GLY A 195 12.97 -11.66 2.62
N LYS A 196 13.26 -11.12 1.44
CA LYS A 196 14.60 -11.18 0.81
C LYS A 196 15.60 -10.22 1.43
N ASP A 197 15.13 -9.19 2.11
CA ASP A 197 15.94 -8.13 2.72
C ASP A 197 16.16 -8.39 4.21
N LEU A 198 15.77 -9.58 4.70
CA LEU A 198 15.99 -10.04 6.06
C LEU A 198 17.47 -10.39 6.27
N VAL A 199 18.13 -9.67 7.15
CA VAL A 199 19.41 -10.06 7.71
C VAL A 199 19.15 -10.64 9.11
N ILE A 200 19.36 -11.95 9.25
CA ILE A 200 19.30 -12.62 10.56
C ILE A 200 20.67 -12.48 11.21
N SER A 201 20.77 -11.68 12.26
CA SER A 201 21.97 -11.54 13.08
C SER A 201 21.67 -12.01 14.51
N GLY A 202 21.97 -13.28 14.79
CA GLY A 202 21.67 -13.89 16.09
C GLY A 202 20.17 -13.96 16.38
N ASP A 203 19.76 -13.60 17.60
CA ASP A 203 18.36 -13.60 18.03
C ASP A 203 17.58 -12.33 17.60
N PHE A 204 18.21 -11.43 16.84
CA PHE A 204 17.57 -10.21 16.33
C PHE A 204 17.31 -10.30 14.84
N VAL A 205 16.07 -9.94 14.45
CA VAL A 205 15.67 -9.78 13.06
C VAL A 205 15.74 -8.29 12.71
N GLU A 206 16.75 -7.89 11.95
CA GLU A 206 16.84 -6.53 11.40
C GLU A 206 16.43 -6.54 9.93
N VAL A 207 15.51 -5.65 9.58
CA VAL A 207 15.12 -5.39 8.19
C VAL A 207 15.94 -4.20 7.69
N LEU A 208 16.90 -4.46 6.81
CA LEU A 208 17.67 -3.41 6.16
C LEU A 208 16.85 -2.79 5.02
N TRP A 209 16.42 -1.53 5.20
CA TRP A 209 15.82 -0.74 4.15
C TRP A 209 16.89 -0.15 3.24
N PHE A 210 17.06 -0.71 2.04
CA PHE A 210 17.78 -0.01 0.96
C PHE A 210 16.78 0.87 0.22
N GLN A 211 16.89 2.18 0.42
CA GLN A 211 16.31 3.13 -0.53
C GLN A 211 17.13 3.06 -1.82
N GLY A 212 16.73 2.19 -2.74
CA GLY A 212 17.24 2.23 -4.11
C GLY A 212 16.67 3.46 -4.83
N PHE A 213 17.56 4.22 -5.45
CA PHE A 213 17.34 5.43 -6.23
C PHE A 213 16.32 5.27 -7.36
#